data_ca8638e2545145d505fdac2341193b28
#
_entry.id   ca8638e2545145d505fdac2341193b28
#
_cell.length_a   1.000
_cell.length_b   1.000
_cell.length_c   1.000
_cell.angle_alpha   90.00
_cell.angle_beta   90.00
_cell.angle_gamma   90.00
#
_symmetry.space_group_name_H-M   'P 1'
#
loop_
_entity.id
_entity.type
_entity.pdbx_description
1 polymer ?
#
loop_
_entity_poly.entity_id
_entity_poly.type
_entity_poly.pdbx_seq_one_letter_code
_entity_poly.pdbx_strand_id
1 'polypeptide(L)'
;YAHLGGFRCPSCGYHRPDCEVAVEEIVERGTNDCMLRMRVGDEVSTVRADVPADYDIYNCAAAVAALTAFGLPVKDAFGAVGHFKHGFGRGEVFELGDVKVRLMLMKNPAGCNQIINLLLNEPDKEMGLCVLLNDQDCDGTDVSWIYDASWEAIAAKKDAAVFGGERAEDMALRLKYAGMPAAGISIEKDYDKLIDRLAAAGHDTTVVANYSSMMEFRKHSAARLGLAGFW
;
A
#
# COMPACT_ATOMS: atom_id res chain seq x y z
N TYR A 1 0.27 8.75 -17.05
CA TYR A 1 1.42 7.89 -16.69
C TYR A 1 2.43 7.89 -17.85
N ALA A 2 3.73 8.03 -17.58
CA ALA A 2 4.74 8.03 -18.63
C ALA A 2 4.82 6.68 -19.36
N HIS A 3 4.56 5.59 -18.64
CA HIS A 3 4.57 4.21 -19.13
C HIS A 3 3.21 3.71 -19.65
N LEU A 4 2.14 4.48 -19.48
CA LEU A 4 0.79 4.13 -19.91
C LEU A 4 0.08 5.32 -20.55
N GLY A 5 -0.84 5.03 -21.48
CA GLY A 5 -1.71 6.05 -22.08
C GLY A 5 -1.03 6.92 -23.13
N GLY A 6 0.16 6.56 -23.59
CA GLY A 6 0.74 7.17 -24.79
C GLY A 6 -0.06 6.78 -26.02
N PHE A 7 -0.41 7.75 -26.87
CA PHE A 7 -1.06 7.52 -28.17
C PHE A 7 -0.59 8.55 -29.18
N ARG A 8 -0.62 8.15 -30.46
CA ARG A 8 -0.40 9.04 -31.59
C ARG A 8 -1.24 8.58 -32.78
N CYS A 9 -2.01 9.48 -33.34
CA CYS A 9 -2.75 9.19 -34.56
C CYS A 9 -1.79 9.13 -35.76
N PRO A 10 -1.75 8.01 -36.53
CA PRO A 10 -0.85 7.90 -37.67
C PRO A 10 -1.25 8.80 -38.85
N SER A 11 -2.51 9.24 -38.90
CA SER A 11 -3.04 10.08 -39.99
C SER A 11 -2.81 11.56 -39.78
N CYS A 12 -3.14 12.11 -38.60
CA CYS A 12 -3.09 13.55 -38.34
C CYS A 12 -1.99 13.95 -37.35
N GLY A 13 -1.26 13.01 -36.78
CA GLY A 13 -0.19 13.27 -35.82
C GLY A 13 -0.68 13.65 -34.41
N TYR A 14 -2.01 13.75 -34.17
CA TYR A 14 -2.52 14.03 -32.84
C TYR A 14 -2.00 13.01 -31.83
N HIS A 15 -1.46 13.46 -30.75
CA HIS A 15 -0.85 12.63 -29.73
C HIS A 15 -1.22 13.13 -28.33
N ARG A 16 -0.89 12.34 -27.32
CA ARG A 16 -1.08 12.73 -25.94
C ARG A 16 -0.35 14.07 -25.69
N PRO A 17 -1.06 15.11 -25.19
CA PRO A 17 -0.44 16.37 -24.81
C PRO A 17 0.60 16.18 -23.71
N ASP A 18 1.59 17.06 -23.68
CA ASP A 18 2.52 17.14 -22.57
C ASP A 18 1.78 17.50 -21.28
N CYS A 19 2.18 16.84 -20.18
CA CYS A 19 1.56 17.10 -18.88
C CYS A 19 2.06 18.44 -18.33
N GLU A 20 1.15 19.31 -17.92
CA GLU A 20 1.49 20.55 -17.20
C GLU A 20 2.02 20.24 -15.79
N VAL A 21 1.51 19.20 -15.16
CA VAL A 21 1.96 18.70 -13.86
C VAL A 21 2.57 17.32 -14.02
N ALA A 22 3.76 17.13 -13.53
CA ALA A 22 4.49 15.86 -13.61
C ALA A 22 5.34 15.61 -12.37
N VAL A 23 5.48 14.33 -12.01
CA VAL A 23 6.62 13.85 -11.23
C VAL A 23 7.67 13.39 -12.24
N GLU A 24 8.76 14.12 -12.33
CA GLU A 24 9.82 13.86 -13.32
C GLU A 24 10.77 12.78 -12.85
N GLU A 25 10.99 12.70 -11.53
CA GLU A 25 11.98 11.81 -10.94
C GLU A 25 11.61 11.44 -9.51
N ILE A 26 11.86 10.19 -9.14
CA ILE A 26 11.94 9.75 -7.75
C ILE A 26 13.41 9.83 -7.36
N VAL A 27 13.81 10.94 -6.73
CA VAL A 27 15.21 11.23 -6.38
C VAL A 27 15.71 10.26 -5.32
N GLU A 28 14.87 9.92 -4.36
CA GLU A 28 15.15 9.00 -3.28
C GLU A 28 13.88 8.24 -2.91
N ARG A 29 14.00 6.95 -2.63
CA ARG A 29 12.90 6.12 -2.13
C ARG A 29 13.30 5.53 -0.78
N GLY A 30 12.62 5.97 0.27
CA GLY A 30 12.67 5.35 1.59
C GLY A 30 11.66 4.24 1.75
N THR A 31 11.60 3.64 2.92
CA THR A 31 10.65 2.57 3.26
C THR A 31 9.21 3.09 3.31
N ASN A 32 9.01 4.31 3.80
CA ASN A 32 7.68 4.90 4.02
C ASN A 32 7.51 6.26 3.32
N ASP A 33 8.52 6.77 2.65
CA ASP A 33 8.52 8.09 2.01
C ASP A 33 9.28 8.09 0.69
N CYS A 34 9.06 9.12 -0.11
CA CYS A 34 9.82 9.38 -1.32
C CYS A 34 10.22 10.86 -1.40
N MET A 35 11.41 11.12 -1.96
CA MET A 35 11.81 12.44 -2.42
C MET A 35 11.46 12.56 -3.91
N LEU A 36 10.50 13.40 -4.23
CA LEU A 36 9.93 13.54 -5.56
C LEU A 36 10.36 14.87 -6.18
N ARG A 37 10.90 14.82 -7.39
CA ARG A 37 11.08 16.01 -8.23
C ARG A 37 9.80 16.24 -9.03
N MET A 38 9.09 17.30 -8.68
CA MET A 38 7.80 17.64 -9.26
C MET A 38 7.90 18.93 -10.10
N ARG A 39 7.14 18.99 -11.20
CA ARG A 39 7.05 20.14 -12.09
C ARG A 39 5.59 20.57 -12.28
N VAL A 40 5.36 21.88 -12.31
CA VAL A 40 4.11 22.53 -12.72
C VAL A 40 4.46 23.65 -13.69
N GLY A 41 4.10 23.52 -14.97
CA GLY A 41 4.58 24.43 -16.00
C GLY A 41 6.12 24.45 -16.01
N ASP A 42 6.70 25.62 -15.79
CA ASP A 42 8.16 25.83 -15.72
C ASP A 42 8.73 25.77 -14.29
N GLU A 43 7.86 25.70 -13.28
CA GLU A 43 8.27 25.64 -11.88
C GLU A 43 8.60 24.19 -11.47
N VAL A 44 9.80 23.96 -10.95
CA VAL A 44 10.28 22.67 -10.49
C VAL A 44 10.67 22.75 -9.01
N SER A 45 10.28 21.75 -8.23
CA SER A 45 10.68 21.62 -6.82
C SER A 45 10.90 20.17 -6.45
N THR A 46 11.74 19.95 -5.44
CA THR A 46 11.94 18.64 -4.82
C THR A 46 11.18 18.61 -3.50
N VAL A 47 10.27 17.66 -3.36
CA VAL A 47 9.34 17.54 -2.23
C VAL A 47 9.50 16.15 -1.61
N ARG A 48 9.70 16.10 -0.30
CA ARG A 48 9.59 14.85 0.45
C ARG A 48 8.12 14.60 0.78
N ALA A 49 7.61 13.45 0.42
CA ALA A 49 6.24 13.03 0.66
C ALA A 49 6.23 11.67 1.39
N ASP A 50 5.40 11.54 2.40
CA ASP A 50 5.20 10.28 3.13
C ASP A 50 4.35 9.30 2.27
N VAL A 51 4.91 8.86 1.14
CA VAL A 51 4.22 8.01 0.16
C VAL A 51 5.12 6.87 -0.29
N PRO A 52 4.89 5.64 0.18
CA PRO A 52 5.74 4.51 -0.14
C PRO A 52 5.44 3.88 -1.51
N ALA A 53 4.18 3.94 -1.97
CA ALA A 53 3.73 3.23 -3.17
C ALA A 53 3.64 4.14 -4.40
N ASP A 54 3.84 3.57 -5.59
CA ASP A 54 3.81 4.31 -6.85
C ASP A 54 2.46 4.99 -7.12
N TYR A 55 1.35 4.35 -6.75
CA TYR A 55 0.03 4.96 -6.92
C TYR A 55 -0.16 6.23 -6.07
N ASP A 56 0.51 6.34 -4.93
CA ASP A 56 0.48 7.53 -4.10
C ASP A 56 1.25 8.68 -4.74
N ILE A 57 2.33 8.37 -5.46
CA ILE A 57 3.06 9.36 -6.25
C ILE A 57 2.16 9.97 -7.33
N TYR A 58 1.34 9.15 -8.00
CA TYR A 58 0.33 9.66 -8.94
C TYR A 58 -0.75 10.47 -8.25
N ASN A 59 -1.18 10.06 -7.06
CA ASN A 59 -2.13 10.83 -6.26
C ASN A 59 -1.54 12.20 -5.86
N CYS A 60 -0.26 12.28 -5.52
CA CYS A 60 0.44 13.55 -5.27
C CYS A 60 0.41 14.45 -6.51
N ALA A 61 0.73 13.91 -7.69
CA ALA A 61 0.68 14.68 -8.93
C ALA A 61 -0.75 15.19 -9.24
N ALA A 62 -1.76 14.33 -9.05
CA ALA A 62 -3.16 14.69 -9.22
C ALA A 62 -3.62 15.76 -8.22
N ALA A 63 -3.20 15.66 -6.96
CA ALA A 63 -3.50 16.65 -5.94
C ALA A 63 -2.88 18.01 -6.27
N VAL A 64 -1.61 18.05 -6.67
CA VAL A 64 -0.95 19.30 -7.13
C VAL A 64 -1.69 19.89 -8.32
N ALA A 65 -2.04 19.07 -9.32
CA ALA A 65 -2.79 19.53 -10.49
C ALA A 65 -4.15 20.11 -10.11
N ALA A 66 -4.89 19.47 -9.21
CA ALA A 66 -6.16 20.00 -8.72
C ALA A 66 -5.98 21.33 -7.96
N LEU A 67 -5.04 21.39 -7.01
CA LEU A 67 -4.79 22.58 -6.21
C LEU A 67 -4.41 23.78 -7.08
N THR A 68 -3.51 23.58 -8.05
CA THR A 68 -3.09 24.66 -8.97
C THR A 68 -4.21 25.07 -9.92
N ALA A 69 -5.03 24.12 -10.41
CA ALA A 69 -6.22 24.42 -11.22
C ALA A 69 -7.28 25.22 -10.42
N PHE A 70 -7.37 25.05 -9.11
CA PHE A 70 -8.19 25.86 -8.22
C PHE A 70 -7.56 27.21 -7.83
N GLY A 71 -6.38 27.52 -8.36
CA GLY A 71 -5.72 28.81 -8.19
C GLY A 71 -4.79 28.92 -6.98
N LEU A 72 -4.43 27.81 -6.33
CA LEU A 72 -3.37 27.86 -5.32
C LEU A 72 -2.01 28.15 -5.98
N PRO A 73 -1.15 28.97 -5.34
CA PRO A 73 0.23 29.12 -5.77
C PRO A 73 0.95 27.77 -5.82
N VAL A 74 1.78 27.55 -6.84
CA VAL A 74 2.51 26.27 -7.04
C VAL A 74 3.31 25.87 -5.81
N LYS A 75 3.97 26.85 -5.18
CA LYS A 75 4.73 26.62 -3.94
C LYS A 75 3.87 26.04 -2.81
N ASP A 76 2.65 26.53 -2.66
CA ASP A 76 1.73 26.06 -1.60
C ASP A 76 1.18 24.68 -1.94
N ALA A 77 0.91 24.40 -3.23
CA ALA A 77 0.51 23.08 -3.69
C ALA A 77 1.63 22.04 -3.44
N PHE A 78 2.88 22.36 -3.70
CA PHE A 78 4.02 21.51 -3.34
C PHE A 78 4.16 21.33 -1.81
N GLY A 79 3.97 22.42 -1.04
CA GLY A 79 3.97 22.37 0.41
C GLY A 79 2.89 21.44 0.97
N ALA A 80 1.70 21.43 0.39
CA ALA A 80 0.60 20.56 0.80
C ALA A 80 0.98 19.06 0.66
N VAL A 81 1.66 18.69 -0.43
CA VAL A 81 2.18 17.31 -0.61
C VAL A 81 3.20 16.96 0.48
N GLY A 82 4.12 17.89 0.81
CA GLY A 82 5.12 17.67 1.87
C GLY A 82 4.55 17.57 3.28
N HIS A 83 3.36 18.08 3.50
CA HIS A 83 2.66 18.00 4.81
C HIS A 83 1.61 16.89 4.85
N PHE A 84 1.39 16.19 3.73
CA PHE A 84 0.43 15.10 3.67
C PHE A 84 0.85 13.96 4.60
N LYS A 85 -0.12 13.43 5.32
CA LYS A 85 0.02 12.21 6.10
C LYS A 85 -1.00 11.20 5.60
N HIS A 86 -0.58 9.97 5.49
CA HIS A 86 -1.50 8.89 5.13
C HIS A 86 -2.67 8.82 6.10
N GLY A 87 -3.84 8.66 5.54
CA GLY A 87 -5.02 8.29 6.32
C GLY A 87 -4.90 6.86 6.85
N PHE A 88 -5.76 6.54 7.79
CA PHE A 88 -5.82 5.26 8.47
C PHE A 88 -5.70 4.05 7.51
N GLY A 89 -4.87 3.06 7.90
CA GLY A 89 -4.73 1.80 7.19
C GLY A 89 -3.95 1.86 5.86
N ARG A 90 -3.39 3.01 5.48
CA ARG A 90 -2.61 3.16 4.25
C ARG A 90 -1.15 3.46 4.56
N GLY A 91 -0.43 2.44 5.01
CA GLY A 91 0.94 2.60 5.48
C GLY A 91 1.03 3.03 6.95
N GLU A 92 -0.06 2.94 7.70
CA GLU A 92 -0.07 3.21 9.15
C GLU A 92 0.82 2.21 9.87
N VAL A 93 1.68 2.71 10.76
CA VAL A 93 2.62 1.89 11.52
C VAL A 93 2.22 1.87 12.98
N PHE A 94 2.09 0.68 13.56
CA PHE A 94 1.86 0.43 14.98
C PHE A 94 3.15 -0.07 15.62
N GLU A 95 3.52 0.47 16.77
CA GLU A 95 4.62 -0.03 17.60
C GLU A 95 4.03 -0.99 18.64
N LEU A 96 4.24 -2.29 18.45
CA LEU A 96 3.78 -3.36 19.32
C LEU A 96 4.96 -3.91 20.14
N GLY A 97 5.31 -3.25 21.23
CA GLY A 97 6.53 -3.52 21.98
C GLY A 97 7.76 -3.14 21.15
N ASP A 98 8.65 -4.12 20.91
CA ASP A 98 9.90 -3.90 20.17
C ASP A 98 9.77 -4.10 18.64
N VAL A 99 8.57 -4.42 18.14
CA VAL A 99 8.33 -4.66 16.72
C VAL A 99 7.39 -3.62 16.12
N LYS A 100 7.58 -3.32 14.85
CA LYS A 100 6.70 -2.44 14.06
C LYS A 100 5.79 -3.27 13.16
N VAL A 101 4.52 -2.93 13.18
CA VAL A 101 3.52 -3.54 12.32
C VAL A 101 2.97 -2.47 11.37
N ARG A 102 3.23 -2.63 10.08
CA ARG A 102 2.76 -1.72 9.03
C ARG A 102 1.48 -2.28 8.41
N LEU A 103 0.41 -1.49 8.43
CA LEU A 103 -0.89 -1.86 7.88
C LEU A 103 -1.09 -1.27 6.49
N MET A 104 -1.37 -2.12 5.51
CA MET A 104 -1.53 -1.79 4.10
C MET A 104 -2.89 -2.25 3.58
N LEU A 105 -3.67 -1.32 3.03
CA LEU A 105 -4.97 -1.63 2.44
C LEU A 105 -4.83 -2.20 1.03
N MET A 106 -5.34 -3.42 0.81
CA MET A 106 -5.58 -3.99 -0.52
C MET A 106 -7.08 -4.02 -0.81
N LYS A 107 -7.51 -3.62 -2.00
CA LYS A 107 -8.94 -3.62 -2.36
C LYS A 107 -9.26 -4.35 -3.66
N ASN A 108 -8.28 -4.53 -4.51
CA ASN A 108 -8.41 -5.13 -5.84
C ASN A 108 -7.03 -5.64 -6.31
N PRO A 109 -6.96 -6.39 -7.42
CA PRO A 109 -5.70 -6.93 -7.92
C PRO A 109 -4.63 -5.87 -8.20
N ALA A 110 -5.01 -4.72 -8.76
CA ALA A 110 -4.07 -3.66 -9.09
C ALA A 110 -3.41 -3.07 -7.83
N GLY A 111 -4.20 -2.73 -6.80
CA GLY A 111 -3.69 -2.27 -5.52
C GLY A 111 -2.86 -3.33 -4.79
N CYS A 112 -3.32 -4.59 -4.83
CA CYS A 112 -2.57 -5.71 -4.26
C CYS A 112 -1.20 -5.88 -4.92
N ASN A 113 -1.12 -5.82 -6.26
CA ASN A 113 0.14 -5.91 -6.99
C ASN A 113 1.10 -4.76 -6.68
N GLN A 114 0.60 -3.55 -6.40
CA GLN A 114 1.45 -2.45 -5.94
C GLN A 114 2.05 -2.72 -4.56
N ILE A 115 1.28 -3.29 -3.63
CA ILE A 115 1.78 -3.70 -2.31
C ILE A 115 2.80 -4.84 -2.47
N ILE A 116 2.51 -5.82 -3.31
CA ILE A 116 3.45 -6.91 -3.64
C ILE A 116 4.77 -6.33 -4.16
N ASN A 117 4.73 -5.41 -5.11
CA ASN A 117 5.92 -4.75 -5.63
C ASN A 117 6.70 -4.00 -4.55
N LEU A 118 6.00 -3.31 -3.64
CA LEU A 118 6.63 -2.67 -2.50
C LEU A 118 7.38 -3.70 -1.63
N LEU A 119 6.72 -4.79 -1.23
CA LEU A 119 7.31 -5.87 -0.43
C LEU A 119 8.50 -6.57 -1.11
N LEU A 120 8.46 -6.71 -2.42
CA LEU A 120 9.56 -7.31 -3.20
C LEU A 120 10.80 -6.41 -3.25
N ASN A 121 10.62 -5.09 -3.21
CA ASN A 121 11.70 -4.12 -3.26
C ASN A 121 12.24 -3.73 -1.87
N GLU A 122 11.64 -4.22 -0.79
CA GLU A 122 12.14 -3.98 0.55
C GLU A 122 13.49 -4.68 0.77
N PRO A 123 14.46 -3.95 1.35
CA PRO A 123 15.79 -4.51 1.61
C PRO A 123 15.76 -5.58 2.71
N ASP A 124 14.80 -5.47 3.63
CA ASP A 124 14.69 -6.38 4.77
C ASP A 124 13.95 -7.68 4.36
N LYS A 125 14.73 -8.77 4.28
CA LYS A 125 14.19 -10.10 3.99
C LYS A 125 13.50 -10.75 5.18
N GLU A 126 13.77 -10.29 6.40
CA GLU A 126 13.25 -10.86 7.64
C GLU A 126 11.86 -10.30 8.01
N MET A 127 11.43 -9.21 7.35
CA MET A 127 10.10 -8.64 7.58
C MET A 127 9.00 -9.70 7.40
N GLY A 128 8.17 -9.88 8.42
CA GLY A 128 7.03 -10.82 8.41
C GLY A 128 5.91 -10.38 7.45
N LEU A 129 5.10 -11.34 7.06
CA LEU A 129 3.90 -11.13 6.26
C LEU A 129 2.66 -11.66 6.98
N CYS A 130 1.66 -10.80 7.12
CA CYS A 130 0.32 -11.17 7.55
C CYS A 130 -0.68 -10.71 6.49
N VAL A 131 -1.63 -11.57 6.10
CA VAL A 131 -2.65 -11.21 5.11
C VAL A 131 -4.03 -11.46 5.71
N LEU A 132 -4.87 -10.42 5.71
CA LEU A 132 -6.21 -10.44 6.27
C LEU A 132 -7.24 -10.28 5.16
N LEU A 133 -8.22 -11.17 5.10
CA LEU A 133 -9.24 -11.17 4.06
C LEU A 133 -10.62 -11.44 4.66
N ASN A 134 -11.56 -10.55 4.38
CA ASN A 134 -12.99 -10.70 4.66
C ASN A 134 -13.78 -10.64 3.35
N ASP A 135 -15.07 -10.96 3.41
CA ASP A 135 -16.03 -10.90 2.30
C ASP A 135 -17.32 -10.16 2.66
N GLN A 136 -17.18 -9.13 3.51
CA GLN A 136 -18.32 -8.30 3.88
C GLN A 136 -18.77 -7.41 2.71
N ASP A 137 -20.01 -6.89 2.76
CA ASP A 137 -20.60 -6.09 1.67
C ASP A 137 -19.69 -4.94 1.20
N CYS A 138 -18.98 -4.28 2.12
CA CYS A 138 -18.07 -3.17 1.81
C CYS A 138 -16.77 -3.62 1.13
N ASP A 139 -16.41 -4.91 1.23
CA ASP A 139 -15.25 -5.51 0.57
C ASP A 139 -15.60 -6.07 -0.82
N GLY A 140 -16.87 -6.40 -1.02
CA GLY A 140 -17.36 -7.25 -2.08
C GLY A 140 -17.32 -8.72 -1.66
N THR A 141 -18.42 -9.44 -1.90
CA THR A 141 -18.58 -10.84 -1.48
C THR A 141 -17.78 -11.83 -2.33
N ASP A 142 -17.35 -11.43 -3.53
CA ASP A 142 -16.49 -12.22 -4.39
C ASP A 142 -15.01 -11.94 -4.09
N VAL A 143 -14.35 -12.91 -3.47
CA VAL A 143 -12.91 -12.84 -3.16
C VAL A 143 -12.03 -13.47 -4.23
N SER A 144 -12.60 -13.95 -5.36
CA SER A 144 -11.84 -14.64 -6.43
C SER A 144 -10.76 -13.75 -7.06
N TRP A 145 -10.89 -12.43 -6.94
CA TRP A 145 -9.89 -11.47 -7.41
C TRP A 145 -8.49 -11.69 -6.81
N ILE A 146 -8.37 -12.39 -5.66
CA ILE A 146 -7.06 -12.72 -5.10
C ILE A 146 -6.22 -13.58 -6.04
N TYR A 147 -6.85 -14.31 -6.98
CA TYR A 147 -6.16 -15.12 -8.00
C TYR A 147 -5.60 -14.29 -9.15
N ASP A 148 -6.06 -13.05 -9.32
CA ASP A 148 -5.56 -12.10 -10.33
C ASP A 148 -4.35 -11.28 -9.84
N ALA A 149 -3.95 -11.45 -8.58
CA ALA A 149 -2.78 -10.81 -8.00
C ALA A 149 -1.55 -11.74 -8.03
N SER A 150 -0.36 -11.16 -8.18
CA SER A 150 0.91 -11.86 -8.43
C SER A 150 1.56 -12.42 -7.15
N TRP A 151 0.82 -13.17 -6.37
CA TRP A 151 1.29 -13.76 -5.10
C TRP A 151 2.44 -14.75 -5.26
N GLU A 152 2.64 -15.29 -6.47
CA GLU A 152 3.77 -16.17 -6.81
C GLU A 152 5.11 -15.49 -6.52
N ALA A 153 5.20 -14.19 -6.79
CA ALA A 153 6.42 -13.42 -6.53
C ALA A 153 6.71 -13.31 -5.01
N ILE A 154 5.66 -13.19 -4.18
CA ILE A 154 5.80 -13.19 -2.72
C ILE A 154 6.16 -14.58 -2.21
N ALA A 155 5.49 -15.64 -2.68
CA ALA A 155 5.76 -17.02 -2.28
C ALA A 155 7.20 -17.46 -2.62
N ALA A 156 7.78 -16.90 -3.70
CA ALA A 156 9.19 -17.13 -4.05
C ALA A 156 10.18 -16.43 -3.12
N LYS A 157 9.74 -15.38 -2.37
CA LYS A 157 10.61 -14.57 -1.49
C LYS A 157 10.41 -14.89 0.00
N LYS A 158 9.21 -15.34 0.38
CA LYS A 158 8.79 -15.56 1.76
C LYS A 158 8.39 -17.02 1.98
N ASP A 159 9.00 -17.65 2.97
CA ASP A 159 8.73 -19.05 3.32
C ASP A 159 7.56 -19.20 4.30
N ALA A 160 7.10 -18.10 4.91
CA ALA A 160 6.04 -18.12 5.90
C ALA A 160 5.16 -16.85 5.86
N ALA A 161 3.88 -17.04 6.20
CA ALA A 161 2.93 -15.97 6.41
C ALA A 161 1.83 -16.38 7.42
N VAL A 162 1.23 -15.38 8.07
CA VAL A 162 0.05 -15.55 8.91
C VAL A 162 -1.18 -15.05 8.15
N PHE A 163 -2.27 -15.80 8.21
CA PHE A 163 -3.53 -15.44 7.55
C PHE A 163 -4.63 -15.26 8.58
N GLY A 164 -5.45 -14.22 8.41
CA GLY A 164 -6.56 -13.92 9.29
C GLY A 164 -7.77 -13.37 8.54
N GLY A 165 -8.80 -13.02 9.30
CA GLY A 165 -10.09 -12.62 8.75
C GLY A 165 -11.01 -13.81 8.45
N GLU A 166 -12.22 -13.52 7.97
CA GLU A 166 -13.26 -14.52 7.73
C GLU A 166 -12.84 -15.52 6.62
N ARG A 167 -12.11 -15.03 5.61
CA ARG A 167 -11.64 -15.79 4.43
C ARG A 167 -10.15 -16.13 4.51
N ALA A 168 -9.64 -16.33 5.71
CA ALA A 168 -8.22 -16.67 5.95
C ALA A 168 -7.80 -17.94 5.21
N GLU A 169 -8.68 -18.97 5.14
CA GLU A 169 -8.41 -20.22 4.45
C GLU A 169 -8.27 -20.06 2.94
N ASP A 170 -9.09 -19.19 2.33
CA ASP A 170 -8.99 -18.90 0.90
C ASP A 170 -7.66 -18.25 0.56
N MET A 171 -7.24 -17.30 1.39
CA MET A 171 -5.94 -16.63 1.20
C MET A 171 -4.77 -17.58 1.46
N ALA A 172 -4.84 -18.42 2.49
CA ALA A 172 -3.86 -19.46 2.79
C ALA A 172 -3.75 -20.44 1.62
N LEU A 173 -4.88 -20.88 1.07
CA LEU A 173 -4.93 -21.75 -0.10
C LEU A 173 -4.32 -21.07 -1.33
N ARG A 174 -4.62 -19.79 -1.54
CA ARG A 174 -4.03 -18.99 -2.64
C ARG A 174 -2.51 -18.96 -2.56
N LEU A 175 -1.94 -18.70 -1.37
CA LEU A 175 -0.48 -18.67 -1.19
C LEU A 175 0.15 -20.07 -1.33
N LYS A 176 -0.53 -21.13 -0.88
CA LYS A 176 -0.09 -22.50 -1.11
C LYS A 176 0.01 -22.81 -2.60
N TYR A 177 -0.99 -22.42 -3.41
CA TYR A 177 -0.94 -22.57 -4.87
C TYR A 177 0.10 -21.67 -5.54
N ALA A 178 0.42 -20.54 -4.93
CA ALA A 178 1.51 -19.68 -5.36
C ALA A 178 2.91 -20.27 -5.11
N GLY A 179 2.99 -21.36 -4.33
CA GLY A 179 4.25 -22.05 -4.05
C GLY A 179 4.78 -21.89 -2.61
N MET A 180 4.05 -21.21 -1.72
CA MET A 180 4.46 -21.10 -0.31
C MET A 180 4.44 -22.47 0.38
N PRO A 181 5.51 -22.85 1.13
CA PRO A 181 5.55 -24.11 1.84
C PRO A 181 4.39 -24.24 2.84
N ALA A 182 3.72 -25.38 2.87
CA ALA A 182 2.59 -25.60 3.77
C ALA A 182 2.97 -25.44 5.27
N ALA A 183 4.20 -25.76 5.62
CA ALA A 183 4.71 -25.58 6.98
C ALA A 183 4.85 -24.10 7.40
N GLY A 184 4.95 -23.18 6.43
CA GLY A 184 5.01 -21.74 6.66
C GLY A 184 3.64 -21.06 6.71
N ILE A 185 2.56 -21.80 6.39
CA ILE A 185 1.19 -21.26 6.38
C ILE A 185 0.57 -21.45 7.76
N SER A 186 0.11 -20.38 8.36
CA SER A 186 -0.57 -20.41 9.64
C SER A 186 -1.77 -19.48 9.65
N ILE A 187 -2.84 -19.86 10.36
CA ILE A 187 -4.10 -19.11 10.43
C ILE A 187 -4.34 -18.69 11.89
N GLU A 188 -4.71 -17.42 12.07
CA GLU A 188 -5.22 -16.88 13.32
C GLU A 188 -6.33 -15.87 13.00
N LYS A 189 -7.57 -16.19 13.37
CA LYS A 189 -8.76 -15.35 13.07
C LYS A 189 -9.13 -14.41 14.21
N ASP A 190 -8.68 -14.70 15.42
CA ASP A 190 -8.87 -13.83 16.57
C ASP A 190 -7.87 -12.68 16.50
N TYR A 191 -8.37 -11.46 16.35
CA TYR A 191 -7.52 -10.27 16.17
C TYR A 191 -6.63 -9.98 17.38
N ASP A 192 -7.08 -10.24 18.60
CA ASP A 192 -6.27 -9.99 19.80
C ASP A 192 -5.11 -11.00 19.88
N LYS A 193 -5.38 -12.28 19.60
CA LYS A 193 -4.33 -13.30 19.52
C LYS A 193 -3.39 -13.06 18.35
N LEU A 194 -3.92 -12.59 17.23
CA LEU A 194 -3.10 -12.21 16.08
C LEU A 194 -2.12 -11.09 16.44
N ILE A 195 -2.59 -10.04 17.10
CA ILE A 195 -1.76 -8.92 17.55
C ILE A 195 -0.70 -9.40 18.55
N ASP A 196 -1.07 -10.28 19.51
CA ASP A 196 -0.12 -10.89 20.44
C ASP A 196 0.96 -11.66 19.71
N ARG A 197 0.57 -12.45 18.72
CA ARG A 197 1.50 -13.23 17.91
C ARG A 197 2.46 -12.34 17.12
N LEU A 198 1.95 -11.26 16.49
CA LEU A 198 2.79 -10.31 15.77
C LEU A 198 3.76 -9.57 16.70
N ALA A 199 3.30 -9.18 17.88
CA ALA A 199 4.16 -8.58 18.91
C ALA A 199 5.27 -9.51 19.39
N ALA A 200 5.00 -10.81 19.48
CA ALA A 200 5.96 -11.84 19.92
C ALA A 200 6.86 -12.36 18.79
N ALA A 201 6.69 -11.92 17.54
CA ALA A 201 7.41 -12.46 16.40
C ALA A 201 8.92 -12.12 16.38
N GLY A 202 9.34 -11.05 17.08
CA GLY A 202 10.73 -10.61 17.15
C GLY A 202 11.25 -9.94 15.86
N HIS A 203 10.36 -9.66 14.90
CA HIS A 203 10.68 -8.96 13.65
C HIS A 203 9.50 -8.09 13.23
N ASP A 204 9.79 -7.04 12.47
CA ASP A 204 8.78 -6.18 11.89
C ASP A 204 7.88 -6.96 10.91
N THR A 205 6.59 -6.58 10.82
CA THR A 205 5.61 -7.30 9.98
C THR A 205 4.78 -6.32 9.15
N THR A 206 4.57 -6.65 7.88
CA THR A 206 3.56 -5.97 7.07
C THR A 206 2.25 -6.77 7.10
N VAL A 207 1.18 -6.11 7.52
CA VAL A 207 -0.20 -6.61 7.48
C VAL A 207 -0.86 -6.04 6.22
N VAL A 208 -1.22 -6.92 5.29
CA VAL A 208 -1.94 -6.58 4.06
C VAL A 208 -3.39 -7.00 4.25
N ALA A 209 -4.31 -6.06 4.23
CA ALA A 209 -5.71 -6.31 4.61
C ALA A 209 -6.69 -5.66 3.64
N ASN A 210 -7.84 -6.30 3.37
CA ASN A 210 -8.94 -5.60 2.71
C ASN A 210 -9.69 -4.70 3.68
N TYR A 211 -10.69 -3.95 3.22
CA TYR A 211 -11.22 -2.82 3.98
C TYR A 211 -11.76 -3.19 5.36
N SER A 212 -12.67 -4.15 5.46
CA SER A 212 -13.27 -4.50 6.75
C SER A 212 -12.27 -5.17 7.69
N SER A 213 -11.42 -6.06 7.19
CA SER A 213 -10.38 -6.69 8.00
C SER A 213 -9.31 -5.69 8.46
N MET A 214 -8.99 -4.68 7.64
CA MET A 214 -8.15 -3.55 8.02
C MET A 214 -8.77 -2.76 9.17
N MET A 215 -10.07 -2.45 9.08
CA MET A 215 -10.79 -1.71 10.10
C MET A 215 -10.80 -2.44 11.44
N GLU A 216 -11.10 -3.74 11.44
CA GLU A 216 -11.09 -4.55 12.65
C GLU A 216 -9.68 -4.68 13.24
N PHE A 217 -8.66 -4.98 12.42
CA PHE A 217 -7.29 -5.04 12.90
C PHE A 217 -6.84 -3.72 13.54
N ARG A 218 -7.15 -2.60 12.88
CA ARG A 218 -6.84 -1.27 13.42
C ARG A 218 -7.58 -0.97 14.72
N LYS A 219 -8.86 -1.32 14.80
CA LYS A 219 -9.68 -1.12 16.01
C LYS A 219 -9.08 -1.85 17.22
N HIS A 220 -8.72 -3.12 17.07
CA HIS A 220 -8.08 -3.92 18.12
C HIS A 220 -6.68 -3.37 18.48
N SER A 221 -5.88 -3.02 17.48
CA SER A 221 -4.55 -2.43 17.71
C SER A 221 -4.64 -1.07 18.40
N ALA A 222 -5.55 -0.20 17.98
CA ALA A 222 -5.75 1.11 18.59
C ALA A 222 -6.24 1.01 20.04
N ALA A 223 -7.18 0.11 20.33
CA ALA A 223 -7.66 -0.14 21.69
C ALA A 223 -6.51 -0.59 22.61
N ARG A 224 -5.64 -1.47 22.12
CA ARG A 224 -4.48 -1.96 22.86
C ARG A 224 -3.41 -0.90 23.13
N LEU A 225 -3.20 0.00 22.18
CA LEU A 225 -2.19 1.05 22.26
C LEU A 225 -2.72 2.37 22.82
N GLY A 226 -4.01 2.46 23.17
CA GLY A 226 -4.65 3.70 23.63
C GLY A 226 -4.69 4.80 22.56
N LEU A 227 -4.71 4.42 21.27
CA LEU A 227 -4.77 5.37 20.17
C LEU A 227 -6.22 5.82 19.91
N ALA A 228 -6.36 6.99 19.26
CA ALA A 228 -7.67 7.49 18.85
C ALA A 228 -8.39 6.51 17.92
N GLY A 229 -9.67 6.31 18.15
CA GLY A 229 -10.54 5.57 17.24
C GLY A 229 -10.71 6.27 15.89
N PHE A 230 -11.46 5.65 14.99
CA PHE A 230 -11.81 6.25 13.70
C PHE A 230 -12.81 7.41 13.84
N TRP A 231 -13.63 7.36 14.88
CA TRP A 231 -14.73 8.28 15.17
C TRP A 231 -14.68 8.67 16.65
#